data_b84788906cf34c09f6f5f8e972a12109
#
_entry.id   b84788906cf34c09f6f5f8e972a12109
#
_cell.length_a   1.000
_cell.length_b   1.000
_cell.length_c   1.000
_cell.angle_alpha   90.00
_cell.angle_beta   90.00
_cell.angle_gamma   90.00
#
_symmetry.space_group_name_H-M   'P 1'
#
loop_
_entity.id
_entity.type
_entity.pdbx_description
1 polymer ?
#
loop_
_entity_poly.entity_id
_entity_poly.type
_entity_poly.pdbx_seq_one_letter_code
_entity_poly.pdbx_strand_id
1 'polypeptide(L)'
;MRAALGLATMLLGFGLNGLTRPDAHLKALGFPSHADLAAHKLNRALMRIWGVRNLTVGSLLAFIWNSGDEKLMGTSLCVVVALPVVDGFVSRLLIGGGELQHWVFPPVIGLLAARLFGWLD
;
A
#
# COMPACT_ATOMS: atom_id res chain seq x y z
N MET A 1 -1.97 13.54 -12.70
CA MET A 1 -0.93 12.50 -12.83
C MET A 1 0.23 12.61 -11.85
N ARG A 2 0.67 13.83 -11.47
CA ARG A 2 1.77 13.95 -10.49
C ARG A 2 1.47 13.32 -9.15
N ALA A 3 0.23 13.46 -8.65
CA ALA A 3 -0.18 12.82 -7.40
C ALA A 3 -0.18 11.29 -7.49
N ALA A 4 -0.53 10.73 -8.66
CA ALA A 4 -0.45 9.30 -8.90
C ALA A 4 1.01 8.80 -8.88
N LEU A 5 1.94 9.57 -9.42
CA LEU A 5 3.37 9.27 -9.32
C LEU A 5 3.84 9.32 -7.86
N GLY A 6 3.37 10.29 -7.09
CA GLY A 6 3.66 10.37 -5.66
C GLY A 6 3.20 9.12 -4.91
N LEU A 7 1.98 8.64 -5.19
CA LEU A 7 1.46 7.41 -4.61
C LEU A 7 2.31 6.20 -5.01
N ALA A 8 2.69 6.09 -6.28
CA ALA A 8 3.55 5.02 -6.76
C ALA A 8 4.90 5.03 -6.02
N THR A 9 5.49 6.20 -5.83
CA THR A 9 6.76 6.37 -5.11
C THR A 9 6.63 5.94 -3.65
N MET A 10 5.54 6.29 -2.98
CA MET A 10 5.26 5.84 -1.61
C MET A 10 5.16 4.32 -1.53
N LEU A 11 4.44 3.68 -2.45
CA LEU A 11 4.32 2.22 -2.49
C LEU A 11 5.68 1.56 -2.72
N LEU A 12 6.50 2.11 -3.61
CA LEU A 12 7.86 1.61 -3.84
C LEU A 12 8.71 1.72 -2.57
N GLY A 13 8.63 2.85 -1.87
CA GLY A 13 9.37 3.07 -0.62
C GLY A 13 8.92 2.10 0.48
N PHE A 14 7.62 1.96 0.71
CA PHE A 14 7.08 1.03 1.70
C PHE A 14 7.40 -0.42 1.33
N GLY A 15 7.30 -0.78 0.05
CA GLY A 15 7.62 -2.11 -0.43
C GLY A 15 9.08 -2.47 -0.20
N LEU A 16 9.98 -1.56 -0.53
CA LEU A 16 11.41 -1.74 -0.31
C LEU A 16 11.73 -1.86 1.18
N ASN A 17 11.13 -1.02 2.01
CA ASN A 17 11.33 -1.06 3.47
C ASN A 17 10.84 -2.39 4.06
N GLY A 18 9.65 -2.86 3.65
CA GLY A 18 9.10 -4.14 4.11
C GLY A 18 9.93 -5.34 3.67
N LEU A 19 10.53 -5.28 2.48
CA LEU A 19 11.37 -6.35 1.94
C LEU A 19 12.74 -6.41 2.64
N THR A 20 13.38 -5.26 2.86
CA THR A 20 14.75 -5.17 3.37
C THR A 20 14.82 -5.01 4.89
N ARG A 21 13.79 -4.42 5.51
CA ARG A 21 13.72 -4.15 6.95
C ARG A 21 12.37 -4.61 7.51
N PRO A 22 12.04 -5.91 7.43
CA PRO A 22 10.72 -6.38 7.82
C PRO A 22 10.38 -6.11 9.29
N ASP A 23 11.33 -6.26 10.19
CA ASP A 23 11.10 -6.06 11.63
C ASP A 23 10.82 -4.59 11.97
N ALA A 24 11.60 -3.67 11.40
CA ALA A 24 11.41 -2.24 11.59
C ALA A 24 10.05 -1.79 11.01
N HIS A 25 9.67 -2.33 9.88
CA HIS A 25 8.40 -1.99 9.22
C HIS A 25 7.19 -2.53 10.00
N LEU A 26 7.27 -3.77 10.50
CA LEU A 26 6.24 -4.34 11.38
C LEU A 26 6.03 -3.48 12.63
N LYS A 27 7.12 -3.03 13.26
CA LYS A 27 7.06 -2.17 14.42
C LYS A 27 6.40 -0.83 14.08
N ALA A 28 6.73 -0.24 12.93
CA ALA A 28 6.14 1.01 12.49
C ALA A 28 4.63 0.89 12.25
N LEU A 29 4.16 -0.29 11.81
CA LEU A 29 2.74 -0.58 11.62
C LEU A 29 2.00 -0.92 12.93
N GLY A 30 2.72 -1.02 14.06
CA GLY A 30 2.12 -1.31 15.36
C GLY A 30 1.97 -2.79 15.69
N PHE A 31 2.54 -3.69 14.91
CA PHE A 31 2.48 -5.13 15.21
C PHE A 31 3.46 -5.48 16.33
N PRO A 32 3.03 -6.29 17.32
CA PRO A 32 3.89 -6.68 18.43
C PRO A 32 5.00 -7.62 17.97
N SER A 33 6.15 -7.54 18.66
CA SER A 33 7.22 -8.51 18.51
C SER A 33 6.85 -9.81 19.21
N HIS A 34 7.16 -10.95 18.60
CA HIS A 34 6.94 -12.26 19.18
C HIS A 34 8.23 -12.82 19.75
N ALA A 35 8.13 -13.39 20.98
CA ALA A 35 9.23 -14.13 21.60
C ALA A 35 9.45 -15.50 20.95
N ASP A 36 8.39 -16.09 20.38
CA ASP A 36 8.47 -17.34 19.64
C ASP A 36 9.21 -17.14 18.33
N LEU A 37 10.32 -17.88 18.16
CA LEU A 37 11.17 -17.78 16.98
C LEU A 37 10.45 -18.17 15.69
N ALA A 38 9.58 -19.18 15.74
CA ALA A 38 8.83 -19.64 14.57
C ALA A 38 7.81 -18.57 14.11
N ALA A 39 7.07 -17.96 15.04
CA ALA A 39 6.14 -16.89 14.75
C ALA A 39 6.84 -15.65 14.19
N HIS A 40 7.99 -15.29 14.75
CA HIS A 40 8.79 -14.17 14.29
C HIS A 40 9.29 -14.39 12.85
N LYS A 41 9.75 -15.60 12.55
CA LYS A 41 10.21 -15.99 11.22
C LYS A 41 9.08 -15.92 10.19
N LEU A 42 7.89 -16.39 10.56
CA LEU A 42 6.70 -16.28 9.71
C LEU A 42 6.31 -14.83 9.44
N ASN A 43 6.30 -14.01 10.47
CA ASN A 43 5.95 -12.59 10.33
C ASN A 43 6.92 -11.84 9.41
N ARG A 44 8.21 -12.16 9.49
CA ARG A 44 9.22 -11.61 8.57
C ARG A 44 8.94 -12.02 7.12
N ALA A 45 8.63 -13.30 6.90
CA ALA A 45 8.31 -13.81 5.57
C ALA A 45 7.07 -13.12 4.99
N LEU A 46 6.00 -13.00 5.78
CA LEU A 46 4.77 -12.31 5.37
C LEU A 46 5.01 -10.83 5.07
N MET A 47 5.86 -10.17 5.86
CA MET A 47 6.19 -8.77 5.62
C MET A 47 6.99 -8.59 4.32
N ARG A 48 7.88 -9.53 4.01
CA ARG A 48 8.60 -9.51 2.72
C ARG A 48 7.66 -9.71 1.53
N ILE A 49 6.69 -10.62 1.66
CA ILE A 49 5.64 -10.82 0.65
C ILE A 49 4.85 -9.53 0.46
N TRP A 50 4.44 -8.87 1.54
CA TRP A 50 3.77 -7.59 1.51
C TRP A 50 4.63 -6.52 0.82
N GLY A 51 5.94 -6.50 1.12
CA GLY A 51 6.88 -5.59 0.49
C GLY A 51 6.98 -5.78 -1.03
N VAL A 52 7.10 -7.03 -1.49
CA VAL A 52 7.11 -7.35 -2.92
C VAL A 52 5.80 -6.95 -3.59
N ARG A 53 4.65 -7.17 -2.93
CA ARG A 53 3.35 -6.74 -3.43
C ARG A 53 3.33 -5.23 -3.67
N ASN A 54 3.77 -4.44 -2.71
CA ASN A 54 3.79 -2.98 -2.84
C ASN A 54 4.79 -2.50 -3.89
N LEU A 55 5.96 -3.14 -4.00
CA LEU A 55 6.92 -2.87 -5.07
C LEU A 55 6.31 -3.14 -6.44
N THR A 56 5.62 -4.25 -6.59
CA THR A 56 4.98 -4.63 -7.86
C THR A 56 3.90 -3.63 -8.25
N VAL A 57 3.00 -3.29 -7.32
CA VAL A 57 1.93 -2.33 -7.57
C VAL A 57 2.49 -0.94 -7.87
N GLY A 58 3.46 -0.48 -7.07
CA GLY A 58 4.11 0.81 -7.28
C GLY A 58 4.79 0.88 -8.65
N SER A 59 5.47 -0.19 -9.06
CA SER A 59 6.12 -0.26 -10.37
C SER A 59 5.10 -0.20 -11.51
N LEU A 60 3.99 -0.95 -11.41
CA LEU A 60 2.92 -0.89 -12.40
C LEU A 60 2.33 0.51 -12.54
N LEU A 61 2.06 1.18 -11.42
CA LEU A 61 1.55 2.55 -11.44
C LEU A 61 2.57 3.51 -12.07
N ALA A 62 3.86 3.33 -11.82
CA ALA A 62 4.91 4.13 -12.43
C ALA A 62 4.96 3.93 -13.96
N PHE A 63 4.82 2.71 -14.44
CA PHE A 63 4.75 2.43 -15.87
C PHE A 63 3.52 3.06 -16.52
N ILE A 64 2.35 2.97 -15.87
CA ILE A 64 1.12 3.59 -16.35
C ILE A 64 1.29 5.12 -16.38
N TRP A 65 1.90 5.69 -15.36
CA TRP A 65 2.21 7.12 -15.33
C TRP A 65 3.09 7.52 -16.52
N ASN A 66 4.10 6.73 -16.83
CA ASN A 66 5.00 7.00 -17.96
C ASN A 66 4.27 6.93 -19.32
N SER A 67 3.21 6.13 -19.43
CA SER A 67 2.38 6.06 -20.64
C SER A 67 1.51 7.29 -20.85
N GLY A 68 1.25 8.07 -19.81
CA GLY A 68 0.39 9.25 -19.86
C GLY A 68 -1.11 8.95 -19.94
N ASP A 69 -1.53 7.69 -19.83
CA ASP A 69 -2.94 7.28 -19.93
C ASP A 69 -3.66 7.53 -18.59
N GLU A 70 -4.37 8.65 -18.50
CA GLU A 70 -5.07 9.06 -17.28
C GLU A 70 -6.26 8.14 -16.94
N LYS A 71 -6.98 7.65 -17.95
CA LYS A 71 -8.11 6.72 -17.73
C LYS A 71 -7.62 5.38 -17.20
N LEU A 72 -6.53 4.87 -17.76
CA LEU A 72 -5.91 3.64 -17.29
C LEU A 72 -5.40 3.81 -15.86
N MET A 73 -4.80 4.95 -15.55
CA MET A 73 -4.36 5.26 -14.19
C MET A 73 -5.55 5.29 -13.22
N GLY A 74 -6.63 6.00 -13.58
CA GLY A 74 -7.83 6.08 -12.74
C GLY A 74 -8.45 4.70 -12.50
N THR A 75 -8.57 3.87 -13.53
CA THR A 75 -9.08 2.50 -13.41
C THR A 75 -8.19 1.66 -12.51
N SER A 76 -6.88 1.76 -12.68
CA SER A 76 -5.90 1.02 -11.86
C SER A 76 -5.98 1.43 -10.40
N LEU A 77 -6.15 2.73 -10.11
CA LEU A 77 -6.31 3.22 -8.75
C LEU A 77 -7.60 2.70 -8.09
N CYS A 78 -8.68 2.54 -8.85
CA CYS A 78 -9.91 1.94 -8.35
C CYS A 78 -9.71 0.48 -7.92
N VAL A 79 -8.84 -0.25 -8.60
CA VAL A 79 -8.48 -1.62 -8.23
C VAL A 79 -7.54 -1.61 -7.01
N VAL A 80 -6.54 -0.76 -7.03
CA VAL A 80 -5.52 -0.65 -5.97
C VAL A 80 -6.13 -0.26 -4.62
N VAL A 81 -7.23 0.47 -4.61
CA VAL A 81 -7.90 0.90 -3.37
C VAL A 81 -8.29 -0.28 -2.46
N ALA A 82 -8.47 -1.47 -3.02
CA ALA A 82 -8.78 -2.67 -2.25
C ALA A 82 -7.66 -3.03 -1.26
N LEU A 83 -6.41 -2.71 -1.57
CA LEU A 83 -5.26 -3.06 -0.73
C LEU A 83 -5.32 -2.37 0.65
N PRO A 84 -5.39 -1.04 0.74
CA PRO A 84 -5.45 -0.39 2.05
C PRO A 84 -6.77 -0.67 2.79
N VAL A 85 -7.87 -0.90 2.08
CA VAL A 85 -9.14 -1.26 2.72
C VAL A 85 -8.99 -2.59 3.46
N VAL A 86 -8.49 -3.62 2.80
CA VAL A 86 -8.29 -4.95 3.40
C VAL A 86 -7.21 -4.90 4.49
N ASP A 87 -6.10 -4.22 4.22
CA ASP A 87 -5.01 -4.09 5.19
C ASP A 87 -5.50 -3.41 6.49
N GLY A 88 -6.37 -2.41 6.38
CA GLY A 88 -6.98 -1.75 7.52
C GLY A 88 -7.86 -2.69 8.34
N PHE A 89 -8.69 -3.50 7.71
CA PHE A 89 -9.51 -4.49 8.40
C PHE A 89 -8.66 -5.56 9.08
N VAL A 90 -7.63 -6.08 8.40
CA VAL A 90 -6.71 -7.06 8.99
C VAL A 90 -6.02 -6.47 10.23
N SER A 91 -5.53 -5.24 10.14
CA SER A 91 -4.89 -4.55 11.26
C SER A 91 -5.85 -4.43 12.45
N ARG A 92 -7.08 -3.99 12.19
CA ARG A 92 -8.09 -3.84 13.25
C ARG A 92 -8.43 -5.17 13.92
N LEU A 93 -8.56 -6.24 13.15
CA LEU A 93 -8.89 -7.58 13.68
C LEU A 93 -7.74 -8.18 14.49
N LEU A 94 -6.49 -7.96 14.07
CA LEU A 94 -5.32 -8.58 14.70
C LEU A 94 -4.81 -7.79 15.90
N ILE A 95 -4.77 -6.46 15.84
CA ILE A 95 -4.17 -5.64 16.89
C ILE A 95 -5.16 -4.64 17.51
N GLY A 96 -6.41 -4.67 17.11
CA GLY A 96 -7.46 -3.79 17.64
C GLY A 96 -7.28 -2.32 17.31
N GLY A 97 -6.43 -1.99 16.33
CA GLY A 97 -6.14 -0.62 15.95
C GLY A 97 -5.24 -0.55 14.73
N GLY A 98 -4.71 0.63 14.42
CA GLY A 98 -3.81 0.83 13.29
C GLY A 98 -4.52 0.93 11.94
N GLU A 99 -5.84 0.80 11.89
CA GLU A 99 -6.62 0.88 10.66
C GLU A 99 -6.48 2.24 9.97
N LEU A 100 -6.32 3.32 10.72
CA LEU A 100 -6.17 4.66 10.16
C LEU A 100 -4.91 4.81 9.29
N GLN A 101 -3.86 4.06 9.59
CA GLN A 101 -2.64 4.05 8.77
C GLN A 101 -2.91 3.52 7.37
N HIS A 102 -3.94 2.70 7.21
CA HIS A 102 -4.35 2.13 5.92
C HIS A 102 -5.55 2.87 5.35
N TRP A 103 -6.55 3.20 6.16
CA TRP A 103 -7.83 3.78 5.70
C TRP A 103 -7.75 5.25 5.33
N VAL A 104 -6.65 5.93 5.62
CA VAL A 104 -6.40 7.28 5.10
C VAL A 104 -6.22 7.27 3.57
N PHE A 105 -5.76 6.17 2.99
CA PHE A 105 -5.49 6.06 1.56
C PHE A 105 -6.74 5.92 0.68
N PRO A 106 -7.77 5.12 1.02
CA PRO A 106 -8.94 4.96 0.15
C PRO A 106 -9.60 6.28 -0.27
N PRO A 107 -9.88 7.24 0.62
CA PRO A 107 -10.43 8.53 0.21
C PRO A 107 -9.51 9.30 -0.73
N VAL A 108 -8.20 9.30 -0.45
CA VAL A 108 -7.21 9.98 -1.29
C VAL A 108 -7.14 9.35 -2.67
N ILE A 109 -7.08 8.03 -2.73
CA ILE A 109 -7.04 7.28 -4.00
C ILE A 109 -8.34 7.49 -4.78
N GLY A 110 -9.49 7.45 -4.10
CA GLY A 110 -10.80 7.67 -4.73
C GLY A 110 -10.94 9.05 -5.33
N LEU A 111 -10.53 10.09 -4.62
CA LEU A 111 -10.53 11.46 -5.14
C LEU A 111 -9.58 11.62 -6.33
N LEU A 112 -8.42 11.03 -6.26
CA LEU A 112 -7.44 11.06 -7.34
C LEU A 112 -7.98 10.36 -8.59
N ALA A 113 -8.59 9.19 -8.44
CA ALA A 113 -9.22 8.47 -9.54
C ALA A 113 -10.37 9.28 -10.16
N ALA A 114 -11.23 9.88 -9.34
CA ALA A 114 -12.33 10.72 -9.81
C ALA A 114 -11.81 11.90 -10.63
N ARG A 115 -10.74 12.52 -10.19
CA ARG A 115 -10.11 13.62 -10.95
C ARG A 115 -9.56 13.15 -12.29
N LEU A 116 -8.92 11.99 -12.32
CA LEU A 116 -8.36 11.43 -13.55
C LEU A 116 -9.44 11.04 -14.56
N PHE A 117 -10.64 10.70 -14.09
CA PHE A 117 -11.80 10.47 -14.95
C PHE A 117 -12.49 11.76 -15.40
N GLY A 118 -12.08 12.93 -14.88
CA GLY A 118 -12.71 14.21 -15.20
C GLY A 118 -14.00 14.48 -14.44
N TRP A 119 -14.32 13.71 -13.39
CA TRP A 119 -15.55 13.87 -12.65
C TRP A 119 -15.59 15.11 -11.74
N LEU A 120 -14.41 15.65 -11.40
CA LEU A 120 -14.25 16.81 -10.52
C LEU A 120 -13.96 18.12 -11.28
N ASP A 121 -13.88 18.09 -12.58
CA ASP A 121 -13.60 19.25 -13.43
C ASP A 121 -14.86 20.01 -13.84
#